data_a85ec49a1ea7502a2a5ea640e09b3024
#
_entry.id   a85ec49a1ea7502a2a5ea640e09b3024
#
_cell.length_a   1.000
_cell.length_b   1.000
_cell.length_c   1.000
_cell.angle_alpha   90.00
_cell.angle_beta   90.00
_cell.angle_gamma   90.00
#
_symmetry.space_group_name_H-M   'P 1'
#
loop_
_entity.id
_entity.type
_entity.pdbx_description
1 polymer ?
#
loop_
_entity_poly.entity_id
_entity_poly.type
_entity_poly.pdbx_seq_one_letter_code
_entity_poly.pdbx_strand_id
1 'polypeptide(L)'
;AQAAAYGRASDTEGRVVLATNADYYNMQTGAPTGYLIMEGNLVKTGAEPFFAILKDGSAVIRPAGSDTSDVVEAVSGPYMLVENGQIVPGLDQGDRMPRNSVGIRADGSVVFFEADGRQEPMSIGMSMYEVASFLKDAGCVTAIYLDGGGSATVAARYEGTDELLVRNSPSDGLERTVSDALLVVSTARFDGDFDHASVSPQNELYTPGSQVAFTALGADSAGGAAD
;
A
#
# COMPACT_ATOMS: atom_id res chain seq x y z
N ALA A 1 -14.05 2.69 -1.67
CA ALA A 1 -15.28 2.20 -2.34
C ALA A 1 -14.98 1.03 -3.29
N GLN A 2 -13.99 1.12 -4.18
CA GLN A 2 -13.63 0.05 -5.12
C GLN A 2 -13.11 -1.21 -4.42
N ALA A 3 -12.16 -1.08 -3.49
CA ALA A 3 -11.62 -2.20 -2.73
C ALA A 3 -12.70 -2.93 -1.91
N ALA A 4 -13.62 -2.19 -1.28
CA ALA A 4 -14.73 -2.78 -0.55
C ALA A 4 -15.75 -3.47 -1.48
N ALA A 5 -15.91 -2.98 -2.72
CA ALA A 5 -16.76 -3.64 -3.72
C ALA A 5 -16.13 -4.94 -4.22
N TYR A 6 -14.81 -4.93 -4.50
CA TYR A 6 -14.06 -6.13 -4.86
C TYR A 6 -14.13 -7.18 -3.75
N GLY A 7 -13.84 -6.79 -2.49
CA GLY A 7 -13.92 -7.68 -1.34
C GLY A 7 -15.29 -8.36 -1.20
N ARG A 8 -16.39 -7.63 -1.46
CA ARG A 8 -17.74 -8.22 -1.45
C ARG A 8 -18.01 -9.16 -2.62
N ALA A 9 -17.44 -8.87 -3.79
CA ALA A 9 -17.64 -9.70 -4.98
C ALA A 9 -16.82 -11.00 -4.93
N SER A 10 -15.69 -11.01 -4.20
CA SER A 10 -14.76 -12.13 -4.11
C SER A 10 -14.75 -12.85 -2.76
N ASP A 11 -15.78 -12.73 -1.95
CA ASP A 11 -15.89 -13.38 -0.63
C ASP A 11 -15.70 -14.91 -0.66
N THR A 12 -15.84 -15.54 -1.83
CA THR A 12 -15.54 -16.96 -2.03
C THR A 12 -14.06 -17.24 -2.32
N GLU A 13 -13.28 -16.24 -2.74
CA GLU A 13 -11.89 -16.39 -3.17
C GLU A 13 -10.89 -15.74 -2.22
N GLY A 14 -11.34 -14.89 -1.30
CA GLY A 14 -10.51 -14.21 -0.33
C GLY A 14 -11.10 -12.90 0.15
N ARG A 15 -10.45 -12.30 1.14
CA ARG A 15 -10.88 -11.04 1.77
C ARG A 15 -9.81 -9.98 1.58
N VAL A 16 -10.17 -8.79 1.07
CA VAL A 16 -9.26 -7.65 1.00
C VAL A 16 -8.89 -7.19 2.41
N VAL A 17 -7.62 -7.24 2.77
CA VAL A 17 -7.09 -6.81 4.07
C VAL A 17 -6.39 -5.47 4.01
N LEU A 18 -5.85 -5.09 2.83
CA LEU A 18 -5.27 -3.78 2.58
C LEU A 18 -5.55 -3.36 1.14
N ALA A 19 -5.75 -2.07 0.93
CA ALA A 19 -5.84 -1.44 -0.38
C ALA A 19 -5.11 -0.10 -0.36
N THR A 20 -4.37 0.20 -1.43
CA THR A 20 -3.77 1.53 -1.65
C THR A 20 -3.90 1.91 -3.11
N ASN A 21 -4.00 3.21 -3.42
CA ASN A 21 -3.93 3.68 -4.80
C ASN A 21 -2.57 3.34 -5.42
N ALA A 22 -2.50 3.25 -6.75
CA ALA A 22 -1.28 2.79 -7.41
C ALA A 22 -0.76 3.76 -8.46
N ASP A 23 -1.15 3.61 -9.73
CA ASP A 23 -0.58 4.36 -10.84
C ASP A 23 -0.94 5.85 -10.81
N TYR A 24 -0.02 6.64 -11.36
CA TYR A 24 -0.39 7.96 -11.87
C TYR A 24 -1.39 7.81 -13.01
N TYR A 25 -2.30 8.74 -13.13
CA TYR A 25 -3.35 8.68 -14.15
C TYR A 25 -3.69 10.05 -14.72
N ASN A 26 -4.30 10.04 -15.88
CA ASN A 26 -4.84 11.24 -16.48
C ASN A 26 -6.15 11.62 -15.78
N MET A 27 -6.16 12.72 -15.06
CA MET A 27 -7.32 13.17 -14.25
C MET A 27 -8.56 13.49 -15.09
N GLN A 28 -8.43 13.73 -16.42
CA GLN A 28 -9.56 14.01 -17.30
C GLN A 28 -10.20 12.73 -17.85
N THR A 29 -9.40 11.70 -18.09
CA THR A 29 -9.87 10.46 -18.73
C THR A 29 -9.96 9.29 -17.77
N GLY A 30 -9.30 9.37 -16.59
CA GLY A 30 -9.16 8.27 -15.67
C GLY A 30 -8.16 7.19 -16.10
N ALA A 31 -7.50 7.34 -17.24
CA ALA A 31 -6.60 6.31 -17.76
C ALA A 31 -5.26 6.30 -17.02
N PRO A 32 -4.72 5.11 -16.63
CA PRO A 32 -3.40 5.00 -16.02
C PRO A 32 -2.31 5.45 -17.01
N THR A 33 -1.18 5.97 -16.51
CA THR A 33 -0.07 6.40 -17.36
C THR A 33 0.93 5.30 -17.62
N GLY A 34 1.10 4.38 -16.70
CA GLY A 34 2.10 3.31 -16.72
C GLY A 34 1.59 1.95 -17.21
N TYR A 35 2.33 0.89 -16.86
CA TYR A 35 1.89 -0.48 -17.07
C TYR A 35 0.76 -0.84 -16.13
N LEU A 36 -0.30 -1.44 -16.68
CA LEU A 36 -1.35 -2.09 -15.91
C LEU A 36 -1.54 -3.51 -16.46
N ILE A 37 -1.27 -4.51 -15.63
CA ILE A 37 -1.55 -5.92 -15.92
C ILE A 37 -2.49 -6.43 -14.84
N MET A 38 -3.57 -7.07 -15.24
CA MET A 38 -4.59 -7.63 -14.35
C MET A 38 -4.90 -9.07 -14.78
N GLU A 39 -4.79 -10.01 -13.86
CA GLU A 39 -5.06 -11.43 -14.10
C GLU A 39 -4.28 -11.98 -15.32
N GLY A 40 -3.04 -11.52 -15.51
CA GLY A 40 -2.17 -11.88 -16.62
C GLY A 40 -2.50 -11.18 -17.95
N ASN A 41 -3.51 -10.30 -17.98
CA ASN A 41 -3.88 -9.55 -19.17
C ASN A 41 -3.23 -8.17 -19.16
N LEU A 42 -2.49 -7.86 -20.22
CA LEU A 42 -1.90 -6.54 -20.39
C LEU A 42 -2.99 -5.53 -20.79
N VAL A 43 -3.41 -4.71 -19.83
CA VAL A 43 -4.45 -3.69 -20.01
C VAL A 43 -3.84 -2.42 -20.62
N LYS A 44 -2.65 -2.03 -20.14
CA LYS A 44 -1.95 -0.83 -20.56
C LYS A 44 -0.45 -1.06 -20.58
N THR A 45 0.24 -0.51 -21.57
CA THR A 45 1.71 -0.40 -21.62
C THR A 45 2.15 0.99 -21.14
N GLY A 46 3.34 1.07 -20.55
CA GLY A 46 3.95 2.32 -20.09
C GLY A 46 5.43 2.40 -20.44
N ALA A 47 6.04 3.51 -20.10
CA ALA A 47 7.49 3.76 -20.22
C ALA A 47 8.21 3.86 -18.88
N GLU A 48 7.55 3.46 -17.81
CA GLU A 48 7.97 3.60 -16.42
C GLU A 48 8.31 2.23 -15.83
N PRO A 49 9.14 2.14 -14.78
CA PRO A 49 9.32 0.91 -14.04
C PRO A 49 7.99 0.47 -13.42
N PHE A 50 7.86 -0.82 -13.11
CA PHE A 50 6.63 -1.36 -12.57
C PHE A 50 6.89 -2.39 -11.48
N PHE A 51 6.03 -2.36 -10.46
CA PHE A 51 5.89 -3.42 -9.46
C PHE A 51 4.99 -4.51 -10.05
N ALA A 52 5.37 -5.77 -9.86
CA ALA A 52 4.61 -6.89 -10.39
C ALA A 52 4.60 -8.10 -9.44
N ILE A 53 3.53 -8.88 -9.54
CA ILE A 53 3.41 -10.23 -9.00
C ILE A 53 3.52 -11.21 -10.16
N LEU A 54 4.40 -12.20 -10.00
CA LEU A 54 4.67 -13.22 -10.99
C LEU A 54 3.78 -14.46 -10.82
N LYS A 55 3.75 -15.32 -11.82
CA LYS A 55 2.99 -16.59 -11.81
C LYS A 55 3.40 -17.55 -10.69
N ASP A 56 4.62 -17.43 -10.17
CA ASP A 56 5.11 -18.21 -9.02
C ASP A 56 4.77 -17.57 -7.67
N GLY A 57 4.07 -16.43 -7.67
CA GLY A 57 3.70 -15.67 -6.48
C GLY A 57 4.78 -14.71 -5.97
N SER A 58 5.95 -14.66 -6.59
CA SER A 58 6.99 -13.72 -6.19
C SER A 58 6.68 -12.29 -6.62
N ALA A 59 7.13 -11.32 -5.82
CA ALA A 59 7.05 -9.90 -6.13
C ALA A 59 8.37 -9.42 -6.74
N VAL A 60 8.29 -8.58 -7.77
CA VAL A 60 9.45 -7.97 -8.43
C VAL A 60 9.18 -6.50 -8.78
N ILE A 61 10.25 -5.72 -8.91
CA ILE A 61 10.21 -4.42 -9.57
C ILE A 61 11.10 -4.51 -10.80
N ARG A 62 10.54 -4.18 -11.96
CA ARG A 62 11.22 -4.29 -13.27
C ARG A 62 11.28 -2.94 -13.97
N PRO A 63 12.36 -2.65 -14.72
CA PRO A 63 12.42 -1.47 -15.58
C PRO A 63 11.40 -1.56 -16.73
N ALA A 64 11.06 -0.41 -17.29
CA ALA A 64 10.22 -0.33 -18.49
C ALA A 64 10.76 -1.19 -19.63
N GLY A 65 9.87 -1.80 -20.40
CA GLY A 65 10.23 -2.64 -21.54
C GLY A 65 10.68 -4.06 -21.18
N SER A 66 10.66 -4.44 -19.88
CA SER A 66 10.91 -5.83 -19.46
C SER A 66 9.86 -6.78 -20.00
N ASP A 67 10.23 -8.06 -20.15
CA ASP A 67 9.28 -9.13 -20.46
C ASP A 67 8.20 -9.22 -19.37
N THR A 68 6.96 -9.35 -19.79
CA THR A 68 5.77 -9.46 -18.93
C THR A 68 5.06 -10.80 -19.06
N SER A 69 5.63 -11.76 -19.78
CA SER A 69 4.98 -13.06 -20.06
C SER A 69 4.73 -13.92 -18.80
N ASP A 70 5.49 -13.69 -17.74
CA ASP A 70 5.38 -14.34 -16.43
C ASP A 70 4.62 -13.50 -15.39
N VAL A 71 4.14 -12.31 -15.74
CA VAL A 71 3.46 -11.38 -14.84
C VAL A 71 1.96 -11.70 -14.75
N VAL A 72 1.41 -11.69 -13.54
CA VAL A 72 -0.03 -11.83 -13.28
C VAL A 72 -0.64 -10.48 -12.97
N GLU A 73 -0.01 -9.69 -12.09
CA GLU A 73 -0.47 -8.35 -11.71
C GLU A 73 0.69 -7.36 -11.84
N ALA A 74 0.43 -6.16 -12.36
CA ALA A 74 1.43 -5.10 -12.34
C ALA A 74 0.80 -3.71 -12.34
N VAL A 75 1.47 -2.79 -11.64
CA VAL A 75 1.23 -1.35 -11.64
C VAL A 75 2.55 -0.61 -11.76
N SER A 76 2.55 0.56 -12.37
CA SER A 76 3.76 1.36 -12.54
C SER A 76 3.96 2.40 -11.45
N GLY A 77 5.18 2.89 -11.39
CA GLY A 77 5.53 4.07 -10.62
C GLY A 77 6.65 4.85 -11.32
N PRO A 78 6.54 6.18 -11.39
CA PRO A 78 7.42 6.98 -12.26
C PRO A 78 8.88 7.02 -11.81
N TYR A 79 9.16 6.71 -10.53
CA TYR A 79 10.51 6.86 -9.98
C TYR A 79 10.93 5.64 -9.18
N MET A 80 12.11 5.10 -9.49
CA MET A 80 12.82 4.21 -8.57
C MET A 80 13.27 4.99 -7.36
N LEU A 81 13.08 4.43 -6.16
CA LEU A 81 13.52 5.00 -4.88
C LEU A 81 14.74 4.29 -4.32
N VAL A 82 14.70 2.97 -4.34
CA VAL A 82 15.80 2.10 -3.90
C VAL A 82 16.09 1.11 -5.01
N GLU A 83 17.36 0.91 -5.31
CA GLU A 83 17.85 -0.07 -6.27
C GLU A 83 19.11 -0.75 -5.72
N ASN A 84 19.12 -2.10 -5.74
CA ASN A 84 20.21 -2.90 -5.19
C ASN A 84 20.59 -2.52 -3.74
N GLY A 85 19.59 -2.19 -2.91
CA GLY A 85 19.78 -1.76 -1.52
C GLY A 85 20.38 -0.37 -1.34
N GLN A 86 20.45 0.44 -2.41
CA GLN A 86 20.94 1.82 -2.37
C GLN A 86 19.87 2.81 -2.79
N ILE A 87 19.86 3.98 -2.15
CA ILE A 87 18.99 5.09 -2.55
C ILE A 87 19.41 5.56 -3.94
N VAL A 88 18.46 5.71 -4.85
CA VAL A 88 18.71 6.19 -6.20
C VAL A 88 19.20 7.65 -6.14
N PRO A 89 20.32 7.99 -6.82
CA PRO A 89 20.84 9.36 -6.83
C PRO A 89 19.88 10.37 -7.44
N GLY A 90 19.90 11.60 -6.92
CA GLY A 90 19.16 12.73 -7.51
C GLY A 90 17.69 12.84 -7.10
N LEU A 91 17.23 12.03 -6.14
CA LEU A 91 15.90 12.18 -5.59
C LEU A 91 15.73 13.56 -4.92
N ASP A 92 14.55 14.15 -5.11
CA ASP A 92 14.22 15.43 -4.50
C ASP A 92 14.23 15.37 -2.96
N GLN A 93 14.82 16.39 -2.34
CA GLN A 93 14.99 16.50 -0.89
C GLN A 93 14.16 17.63 -0.27
N GLY A 94 13.53 18.47 -1.07
CA GLY A 94 12.86 19.69 -0.61
C GLY A 94 11.34 19.64 -0.63
N ASP A 95 10.76 19.05 -1.65
CA ASP A 95 9.31 19.03 -1.86
C ASP A 95 8.64 17.97 -0.98
N ARG A 96 7.99 18.43 0.10
CA ARG A 96 7.27 17.58 1.04
C ARG A 96 5.78 17.55 0.73
N MET A 97 5.25 16.34 0.55
CA MET A 97 3.84 16.11 0.25
C MET A 97 3.42 14.70 0.70
N PRO A 98 2.13 14.35 0.63
CA PRO A 98 1.70 12.96 0.80
C PRO A 98 2.42 12.05 -0.19
N ARG A 99 2.89 10.91 0.27
CA ARG A 99 3.68 9.96 -0.54
C ARG A 99 3.13 8.56 -0.42
N ASN A 100 3.13 7.84 -1.54
CA ASN A 100 2.78 6.44 -1.61
C ASN A 100 3.88 5.68 -2.36
N SER A 101 4.20 4.48 -1.91
CA SER A 101 5.28 3.67 -2.49
C SER A 101 5.19 2.21 -2.11
N VAL A 102 5.85 1.37 -2.89
CA VAL A 102 6.01 -0.06 -2.63
C VAL A 102 7.47 -0.45 -2.74
N GLY A 103 7.92 -1.29 -1.80
CA GLY A 103 9.27 -1.84 -1.78
C GLY A 103 9.28 -3.33 -1.54
N ILE A 104 10.39 -3.98 -1.88
CA ILE A 104 10.61 -5.41 -1.70
C ILE A 104 11.88 -5.60 -0.89
N ARG A 105 11.80 -6.39 0.17
CA ARG A 105 12.95 -6.78 1.00
C ARG A 105 13.72 -7.94 0.37
N ALA A 106 14.91 -8.21 0.91
CA ALA A 106 15.77 -9.29 0.44
C ALA A 106 15.14 -10.70 0.61
N ASP A 107 14.23 -10.86 1.55
CA ASP A 107 13.49 -12.09 1.78
C ASP A 107 12.23 -12.25 0.88
N GLY A 108 11.99 -11.28 -0.01
CA GLY A 108 10.84 -11.23 -0.90
C GLY A 108 9.58 -10.61 -0.29
N SER A 109 9.60 -10.23 0.98
CA SER A 109 8.45 -9.56 1.60
C SER A 109 8.23 -8.16 1.01
N VAL A 110 6.96 -7.81 0.82
CA VAL A 110 6.54 -6.54 0.23
C VAL A 110 6.21 -5.54 1.34
N VAL A 111 6.69 -4.31 1.18
CA VAL A 111 6.41 -3.19 2.07
C VAL A 111 5.59 -2.16 1.31
N PHE A 112 4.35 -1.92 1.74
CA PHE A 112 3.56 -0.77 1.32
C PHE A 112 3.84 0.36 2.30
N PHE A 113 4.10 1.54 1.76
CA PHE A 113 4.41 2.72 2.55
C PHE A 113 3.55 3.89 2.08
N GLU A 114 2.92 4.54 3.04
CA GLU A 114 2.15 5.76 2.81
C GLU A 114 2.49 6.79 3.88
N ALA A 115 2.62 8.05 3.49
CA ALA A 115 2.82 9.18 4.39
C ALA A 115 1.81 10.27 4.09
N ASP A 116 1.05 10.68 5.10
CA ASP A 116 0.21 11.88 5.03
C ASP A 116 1.05 13.15 4.82
N GLY A 117 0.43 14.20 4.29
CA GLY A 117 1.10 15.47 4.10
C GLY A 117 0.14 16.60 3.75
N ARG A 118 0.67 17.82 3.56
CA ARG A 118 -0.11 19.04 3.28
C ARG A 118 -1.15 19.38 4.35
N GLN A 119 -0.96 18.93 5.58
CA GLN A 119 -1.93 19.06 6.68
C GLN A 119 -1.23 19.47 7.97
N GLU A 120 -0.58 20.63 7.98
CA GLU A 120 0.01 21.18 9.21
C GLU A 120 -1.06 21.44 10.29
N PRO A 121 -0.77 21.18 11.56
CA PRO A 121 0.49 20.69 12.13
C PRO A 121 0.58 19.17 12.18
N MET A 122 -0.38 18.40 11.66
CA MET A 122 -0.41 16.94 11.74
C MET A 122 0.72 16.33 10.92
N SER A 123 0.82 16.66 9.63
CA SER A 123 1.87 16.20 8.74
C SER A 123 2.12 17.19 7.60
N ILE A 124 3.39 17.54 7.40
CA ILE A 124 3.84 18.30 6.22
C ILE A 124 4.13 17.39 5.02
N GLY A 125 4.23 16.07 5.27
CA GLY A 125 4.63 15.07 4.27
C GLY A 125 6.13 14.78 4.26
N MET A 126 6.56 14.02 3.26
CA MET A 126 7.94 13.60 3.09
C MET A 126 8.45 13.97 1.69
N SER A 127 9.76 14.23 1.59
CA SER A 127 10.45 14.30 0.31
C SER A 127 10.68 12.91 -0.27
N MET A 128 11.00 12.82 -1.58
CA MET A 128 11.31 11.54 -2.22
C MET A 128 12.53 10.85 -1.59
N TYR A 129 13.53 11.63 -1.20
CA TYR A 129 14.72 11.11 -0.52
C TYR A 129 14.40 10.52 0.86
N GLU A 130 13.54 11.20 1.63
CA GLU A 130 13.12 10.69 2.96
C GLU A 130 12.34 9.38 2.85
N VAL A 131 11.44 9.25 1.86
CA VAL A 131 10.74 7.99 1.59
C VAL A 131 11.71 6.87 1.21
N ALA A 132 12.66 7.17 0.31
CA ALA A 132 13.68 6.20 -0.09
C ALA A 132 14.56 5.77 1.10
N SER A 133 14.93 6.72 1.98
CA SER A 133 15.68 6.43 3.21
C SER A 133 14.90 5.52 4.13
N PHE A 134 13.63 5.82 4.38
CA PHE A 134 12.76 5.00 5.21
C PHE A 134 12.63 3.57 4.66
N LEU A 135 12.37 3.40 3.36
CA LEU A 135 12.22 2.09 2.74
C LEU A 135 13.54 1.28 2.79
N LYS A 136 14.68 1.94 2.57
CA LYS A 136 15.98 1.30 2.73
C LYS A 136 16.20 0.85 4.19
N ASP A 137 15.90 1.70 5.17
CA ASP A 137 16.04 1.38 6.59
C ASP A 137 15.05 0.27 7.02
N ALA A 138 13.89 0.19 6.37
CA ALA A 138 12.94 -0.91 6.51
C ALA A 138 13.44 -2.23 5.86
N GLY A 139 14.62 -2.24 5.24
CA GLY A 139 15.25 -3.42 4.64
C GLY A 139 14.88 -3.67 3.18
N CYS A 140 14.24 -2.72 2.50
CA CYS A 140 13.94 -2.86 1.09
C CYS A 140 15.22 -2.81 0.24
N VAL A 141 15.37 -3.78 -0.65
CA VAL A 141 16.48 -3.84 -1.63
C VAL A 141 16.10 -3.20 -2.97
N THR A 142 14.80 -3.08 -3.23
CA THR A 142 14.25 -2.35 -4.36
C THR A 142 12.94 -1.68 -3.95
N ALA A 143 12.65 -0.49 -4.47
CA ALA A 143 11.41 0.23 -4.20
C ALA A 143 11.08 1.23 -5.31
N ILE A 144 9.78 1.43 -5.59
CA ILE A 144 9.28 2.47 -6.49
C ILE A 144 8.28 3.36 -5.80
N TYR A 145 8.19 4.59 -6.31
CA TYR A 145 7.20 5.57 -5.94
C TYR A 145 5.90 5.32 -6.71
N LEU A 146 4.76 5.38 -6.03
CA LEU A 146 3.41 5.30 -6.59
C LEU A 146 2.76 6.70 -6.61
N ASP A 147 1.50 6.82 -7.06
CA ASP A 147 0.81 8.11 -7.05
C ASP A 147 0.58 8.61 -5.63
N GLY A 148 1.10 9.80 -5.35
CA GLY A 148 1.03 10.47 -4.07
C GLY A 148 0.09 11.68 -4.08
N GLY A 149 0.44 12.70 -3.28
CA GLY A 149 -0.36 13.92 -3.20
C GLY A 149 -1.78 13.65 -2.72
N GLY A 150 -2.78 14.24 -3.38
CA GLY A 150 -4.18 14.06 -3.02
C GLY A 150 -4.75 12.67 -3.30
N SER A 151 -4.04 11.83 -4.07
CA SER A 151 -4.42 10.44 -4.34
C SER A 151 -4.01 9.49 -3.21
N ALA A 152 -3.00 9.86 -2.40
CA ALA A 152 -2.43 9.01 -1.35
C ALA A 152 -3.52 8.56 -0.37
N THR A 153 -3.87 7.29 -0.44
CA THR A 153 -4.95 6.69 0.36
C THR A 153 -4.61 5.23 0.64
N VAL A 154 -4.64 4.86 1.90
CA VAL A 154 -4.54 3.47 2.34
C VAL A 154 -5.76 3.09 3.17
N ALA A 155 -6.37 1.96 2.81
CA ALA A 155 -7.43 1.34 3.60
C ALA A 155 -6.97 -0.02 4.09
N ALA A 156 -7.23 -0.33 5.34
CA ALA A 156 -6.85 -1.61 5.92
C ALA A 156 -7.90 -2.11 6.91
N ARG A 157 -7.97 -3.44 7.04
CA ARG A 157 -8.64 -4.11 8.15
C ARG A 157 -7.65 -4.24 9.30
N TYR A 158 -8.06 -3.88 10.47
CA TYR A 158 -7.32 -4.22 11.67
C TYR A 158 -7.77 -5.59 12.16
N GLU A 159 -6.84 -6.27 12.79
CA GLU A 159 -7.07 -7.54 13.45
C GLU A 159 -8.25 -7.46 14.43
N GLY A 160 -9.14 -8.44 14.37
CA GLY A 160 -10.39 -8.43 15.12
C GLY A 160 -11.48 -7.52 14.55
N THR A 161 -11.34 -7.04 13.28
CA THR A 161 -12.37 -6.23 12.63
C THR A 161 -12.75 -6.76 11.25
N ASP A 162 -14.01 -6.58 10.86
CA ASP A 162 -14.51 -6.92 9.53
C ASP A 162 -14.58 -5.72 8.59
N GLU A 163 -14.23 -4.53 9.05
CA GLU A 163 -14.35 -3.30 8.28
C GLU A 163 -13.04 -2.90 7.61
N LEU A 164 -13.08 -2.69 6.29
CA LEU A 164 -12.01 -2.06 5.54
C LEU A 164 -12.18 -0.55 5.61
N LEU A 165 -11.36 0.11 6.42
CA LEU A 165 -11.45 1.55 6.66
C LEU A 165 -10.19 2.27 6.16
N VAL A 166 -10.36 3.52 5.69
CA VAL A 166 -9.25 4.42 5.40
C VAL A 166 -8.48 4.68 6.70
N ARG A 167 -7.16 4.51 6.65
CA ARG A 167 -6.26 4.55 7.81
C ARG A 167 -5.35 5.76 7.83
N ASN A 168 -5.23 6.44 6.72
CA ASN A 168 -4.52 7.71 6.60
C ASN A 168 -5.50 8.90 6.57
N SER A 169 -4.98 10.11 6.45
CA SER A 169 -5.75 11.34 6.28
C SER A 169 -5.51 11.91 4.88
N PRO A 170 -6.37 11.57 3.88
CA PRO A 170 -6.21 12.08 2.54
C PRO A 170 -6.19 13.61 2.49
N SER A 171 -5.19 14.20 1.84
CA SER A 171 -4.97 15.67 1.87
C SER A 171 -6.07 16.47 1.15
N ASP A 172 -6.91 15.84 0.35
CA ASP A 172 -8.10 16.44 -0.27
C ASP A 172 -9.31 16.48 0.69
N GLY A 173 -9.17 15.95 1.92
CA GLY A 173 -10.23 15.84 2.92
C GLY A 173 -11.16 14.63 2.73
N LEU A 174 -11.05 13.94 1.62
CA LEU A 174 -11.77 12.69 1.29
C LEU A 174 -10.96 11.87 0.26
N GLU A 175 -11.31 10.59 0.10
CA GLU A 175 -10.71 9.73 -0.90
C GLU A 175 -10.94 10.28 -2.32
N ARG A 176 -9.86 10.41 -3.08
CA ARG A 176 -9.93 10.77 -4.50
C ARG A 176 -10.33 9.56 -5.33
N THR A 177 -11.13 9.79 -6.39
CA THR A 177 -11.31 8.76 -7.45
C THR A 177 -9.97 8.58 -8.17
N VAL A 178 -9.45 7.36 -8.17
CA VAL A 178 -8.17 6.97 -8.78
C VAL A 178 -8.39 5.97 -9.90
N SER A 179 -7.39 5.78 -10.76
CA SER A 179 -7.45 4.87 -11.90
C SER A 179 -7.51 3.42 -11.46
N ASP A 180 -6.60 3.06 -10.56
CA ASP A 180 -6.36 1.69 -10.11
C ASP A 180 -5.85 1.67 -8.67
N ALA A 181 -5.81 0.47 -8.11
CA ALA A 181 -5.36 0.24 -6.75
C ALA A 181 -4.68 -1.13 -6.64
N LEU A 182 -3.69 -1.21 -5.76
CA LEU A 182 -3.14 -2.47 -5.27
C LEU A 182 -4.01 -2.98 -4.12
N LEU A 183 -4.38 -4.25 -4.19
CA LEU A 183 -5.15 -4.94 -3.17
C LEU A 183 -4.33 -6.09 -2.60
N VAL A 184 -4.26 -6.18 -1.28
CA VAL A 184 -3.76 -7.38 -0.59
C VAL A 184 -4.96 -8.20 -0.17
N VAL A 185 -5.04 -9.42 -0.68
CA VAL A 185 -6.14 -10.35 -0.45
C VAL A 185 -5.65 -11.49 0.42
N SER A 186 -6.25 -11.67 1.59
CA SER A 186 -6.03 -12.86 2.41
C SER A 186 -6.92 -13.99 1.90
N THR A 187 -6.32 -15.14 1.61
CA THR A 187 -7.01 -16.39 1.29
C THR A 187 -7.18 -17.29 2.52
N ALA A 188 -6.75 -16.82 3.69
CA ALA A 188 -6.97 -17.51 4.94
C ALA A 188 -8.46 -17.60 5.26
N ARG A 189 -8.90 -18.74 5.81
CA ARG A 189 -10.28 -18.93 6.20
C ARG A 189 -10.53 -18.23 7.54
N PHE A 190 -11.46 -17.31 7.53
CA PHE A 190 -11.99 -16.67 8.73
C PHE A 190 -13.11 -17.57 9.26
N ASP A 191 -12.94 -18.13 10.45
CA ASP A 191 -13.92 -19.04 11.07
C ASP A 191 -14.68 -18.41 12.23
N GLY A 192 -14.21 -17.25 12.73
CA GLY A 192 -14.81 -16.53 13.85
C GLY A 192 -14.53 -17.16 15.21
N ASP A 193 -13.78 -18.25 15.26
CA ASP A 193 -13.38 -18.87 16.52
C ASP A 193 -12.26 -18.07 17.18
N PHE A 194 -12.44 -17.68 18.45
CA PHE A 194 -11.46 -16.88 19.16
C PHE A 194 -10.11 -17.59 19.28
N ASP A 195 -9.04 -16.95 18.80
CA ASP A 195 -7.65 -17.38 18.92
C ASP A 195 -6.87 -16.45 19.88
N HIS A 196 -6.96 -15.15 19.64
CA HIS A 196 -6.25 -14.15 20.43
C HIS A 196 -7.00 -12.81 20.48
N ALA A 197 -6.51 -11.88 21.32
CA ALA A 197 -7.03 -10.52 21.38
C ALA A 197 -6.02 -9.52 20.83
N SER A 198 -6.50 -8.67 19.93
CA SER A 198 -5.79 -7.46 19.50
C SER A 198 -6.14 -6.31 20.44
N VAL A 199 -5.13 -5.62 20.97
CA VAL A 199 -5.30 -4.52 21.92
C VAL A 199 -4.78 -3.22 21.33
N SER A 200 -5.58 -2.15 21.38
CA SER A 200 -5.21 -0.82 20.89
C SER A 200 -5.41 0.21 22.01
N PRO A 201 -4.56 1.26 22.14
CA PRO A 201 -3.36 1.52 21.31
C PRO A 201 -2.18 0.61 21.67
N GLN A 202 -1.27 0.43 20.69
CA GLN A 202 -0.03 -0.36 20.84
C GLN A 202 1.18 0.53 20.58
N ASN A 203 2.26 0.27 21.35
CA ASN A 203 3.57 0.89 21.13
C ASN A 203 3.59 2.44 21.21
N GLU A 204 2.66 3.03 21.94
CA GLU A 204 2.61 4.46 22.19
C GLU A 204 3.27 4.83 23.51
N LEU A 205 3.84 6.04 23.57
CA LEU A 205 4.45 6.59 24.77
C LEU A 205 3.49 7.58 25.41
N TYR A 206 3.25 7.42 26.72
CA TYR A 206 2.37 8.27 27.50
C TYR A 206 3.13 8.97 28.62
N THR A 207 2.71 10.18 28.97
CA THR A 207 3.26 10.87 30.13
C THR A 207 2.84 10.19 31.43
N PRO A 208 3.72 10.13 32.45
CA PRO A 208 3.35 9.57 33.73
C PRO A 208 2.10 10.23 34.33
N GLY A 209 1.14 9.42 34.77
CA GLY A 209 -0.14 9.88 35.32
C GLY A 209 -1.25 10.10 34.31
N SER A 210 -1.01 9.89 33.00
CA SER A 210 -2.07 9.89 31.98
C SER A 210 -3.02 8.71 32.19
N GLN A 211 -4.30 8.95 31.90
CA GLN A 211 -5.30 7.88 31.75
C GLN A 211 -5.38 7.48 30.28
N VAL A 212 -5.24 6.19 30.01
CA VAL A 212 -5.27 5.62 28.66
C VAL A 212 -6.40 4.60 28.60
N ALA A 213 -7.33 4.78 27.65
CA ALA A 213 -8.35 3.79 27.35
C ALA A 213 -7.77 2.75 26.38
N PHE A 214 -7.88 1.49 26.73
CA PHE A 214 -7.54 0.39 25.85
C PHE A 214 -8.82 -0.27 25.33
N THR A 215 -8.81 -0.60 24.03
CA THR A 215 -9.84 -1.43 23.39
C THR A 215 -9.22 -2.78 23.06
N ALA A 216 -9.89 -3.86 23.44
CA ALA A 216 -9.52 -5.21 23.06
C ALA A 216 -10.57 -5.75 22.08
N LEU A 217 -10.13 -6.36 20.99
CA LEU A 217 -10.98 -7.01 19.99
C LEU A 217 -10.56 -8.47 19.88
N GLY A 218 -11.53 -9.38 19.88
CA GLY A 218 -11.28 -10.79 19.61
C GLY A 218 -10.92 -11.00 18.15
N ALA A 219 -9.93 -11.82 17.91
CA ALA A 219 -9.53 -12.21 16.55
C ALA A 219 -9.42 -13.73 16.44
N ASP A 220 -9.80 -14.27 15.28
CA ASP A 220 -9.51 -15.64 14.89
C ASP A 220 -8.06 -15.80 14.41
N SER A 221 -7.64 -17.01 14.13
CA SER A 221 -6.26 -17.31 13.68
C SER A 221 -5.87 -16.64 12.35
N ALA A 222 -6.83 -16.16 11.58
CA ALA A 222 -6.66 -15.44 10.32
C ALA A 222 -6.79 -13.91 10.45
N GLY A 223 -6.99 -13.41 11.68
CA GLY A 223 -7.14 -11.99 11.99
C GLY A 223 -8.55 -11.43 11.76
N GLY A 224 -9.54 -12.27 11.47
CA GLY A 224 -10.95 -11.88 11.38
C GLY A 224 -11.55 -11.60 12.76
N ALA A 225 -12.69 -10.89 12.79
CA ALA A 225 -13.42 -10.67 14.04
C ALA A 225 -13.88 -12.01 14.65
N ALA A 226 -13.66 -12.19 15.95
CA ALA A 226 -14.11 -13.34 16.72
C ALA A 226 -14.86 -12.91 17.98
N ASP A 227 -15.84 -13.72 18.43
CA ASP A 227 -16.63 -13.49 19.65
C ASP A 227 -15.91 -14.01 20.92
#